data_6e0efdc2c299050141a28ea1b4f3ca25
#
_entry.id   6e0efdc2c299050141a28ea1b4f3ca25
#
_cell.length_a   1.000
_cell.length_b   1.000
_cell.length_c   1.000
_cell.angle_alpha   90.00
_cell.angle_beta   90.00
_cell.angle_gamma   90.00
#
_symmetry.space_group_name_H-M   'P 1'
#
loop_
_entity.id
_entity.type
_entity.pdbx_description
1 polymer ?
#
loop_
_entity_poly.entity_id
_entity_poly.type
_entity_poly.pdbx_seq_one_letter_code
_entity_poly.pdbx_strand_id
1 'polypeptide(L)'
;MSVSEEDLVIQVEHLSVQRLHKWIRLGWVRPERHEGAPLFQEVDVARVRLLRDLEYEFEFDEDTVPLVLSLLDQVHDLRHELRCLAAAVEEQSPGVRERIANAYRRIAES
;
A
#
# COMPACT_ATOMS: atom_id res chain seq x y z
N MET A 1 8.19 3.77 -8.29
CA MET A 1 8.15 5.09 -8.90
C MET A 1 7.61 6.09 -7.90
N SER A 2 8.29 7.22 -7.72
CA SER A 2 7.87 8.21 -6.73
C SER A 2 7.15 9.39 -7.39
N VAL A 3 6.27 10.03 -6.62
CA VAL A 3 5.41 11.11 -7.09
C VAL A 3 5.63 12.32 -6.20
N SER A 4 5.69 13.51 -6.78
CA SER A 4 5.78 14.76 -6.02
C SER A 4 4.42 15.11 -5.42
N GLU A 5 4.44 16.04 -4.45
CA GLU A 5 3.22 16.54 -3.84
C GLU A 5 2.26 17.15 -4.88
N GLU A 6 2.82 17.94 -5.79
CA GLU A 6 2.02 18.60 -6.84
C GLU A 6 1.36 17.58 -7.75
N ASP A 7 2.10 16.55 -8.18
CA ASP A 7 1.57 15.49 -9.03
C ASP A 7 0.52 14.68 -8.30
N LEU A 8 0.73 14.42 -7.01
CA LEU A 8 -0.21 13.66 -6.20
C LEU A 8 -1.56 14.36 -6.10
N VAL A 9 -1.54 15.66 -5.84
CA VAL A 9 -2.76 16.46 -5.74
C VAL A 9 -3.51 16.49 -7.07
N ILE A 10 -2.80 16.49 -8.18
CA ILE A 10 -3.41 16.42 -9.52
C ILE A 10 -4.02 15.03 -9.78
N GLN A 11 -3.32 13.96 -9.42
CA GLN A 11 -3.75 12.59 -9.70
C GLN A 11 -4.92 12.11 -8.85
N VAL A 12 -5.01 12.59 -7.62
CA VAL A 12 -6.03 12.11 -6.68
C VAL A 12 -7.17 13.13 -6.59
N GLU A 13 -8.33 12.75 -7.07
CA GLU A 13 -9.52 13.61 -7.03
C GLU A 13 -9.93 13.86 -5.58
N HIS A 14 -10.46 15.06 -5.32
CA HIS A 14 -10.96 15.48 -4.01
C HIS A 14 -9.90 15.56 -2.92
N LEU A 15 -8.62 15.56 -3.30
CA LEU A 15 -7.52 15.74 -2.36
C LEU A 15 -7.14 17.21 -2.29
N SER A 16 -7.08 17.75 -1.07
CA SER A 16 -6.56 19.09 -0.85
C SER A 16 -5.16 19.04 -0.24
N VAL A 17 -4.37 20.06 -0.49
CA VAL A 17 -3.02 20.16 0.08
C VAL A 17 -3.09 20.22 1.61
N GLN A 18 -4.10 20.91 2.16
CA GLN A 18 -4.29 21.02 3.60
C GLN A 18 -4.55 19.65 4.25
N ARG A 19 -5.39 18.82 3.63
CA ARG A 19 -5.66 17.47 4.13
C ARG A 19 -4.41 16.62 4.07
N LEU A 20 -3.69 16.66 2.96
CA LEU A 20 -2.46 15.91 2.79
C LEU A 20 -1.43 16.28 3.87
N HIS A 21 -1.24 17.57 4.12
CA HIS A 21 -0.33 18.04 5.15
C HIS A 21 -0.78 17.59 6.55
N LYS A 22 -2.08 17.60 6.82
CA LYS A 22 -2.63 17.10 8.08
C LYS A 22 -2.28 15.63 8.28
N TRP A 23 -2.49 14.82 7.25
CA TRP A 23 -2.20 13.37 7.33
C TRP A 23 -0.72 13.10 7.54
N ILE A 24 0.16 13.88 6.91
CA ILE A 24 1.60 13.77 7.13
C ILE A 24 1.96 14.13 8.58
N ARG A 25 1.38 15.20 9.12
CA ARG A 25 1.62 15.60 10.52
C ARG A 25 1.16 14.53 11.51
N LEU A 26 0.04 13.87 11.22
CA LEU A 26 -0.48 12.80 12.08
C LEU A 26 0.28 11.48 11.93
N GLY A 27 1.21 11.39 10.98
CA GLY A 27 1.96 10.18 10.72
C GLY A 27 1.19 9.12 9.95
N TRP A 28 0.04 9.47 9.40
CA TRP A 28 -0.77 8.55 8.61
C TRP A 28 -0.18 8.33 7.22
N VAL A 29 0.52 9.32 6.69
CA VAL A 29 1.27 9.23 5.45
C VAL A 29 2.70 9.64 5.75
N ARG A 30 3.67 8.83 5.32
CA ARG A 30 5.10 9.05 5.64
C ARG A 30 5.94 9.07 4.38
N PRO A 31 5.87 10.16 3.60
CA PRO A 31 6.68 10.26 2.39
C PRO A 31 8.16 10.39 2.74
N GLU A 32 9.01 9.94 1.82
CA GLU A 32 10.43 10.21 1.93
C GLU A 32 10.68 11.66 1.59
N ARG A 33 11.74 12.21 2.15
CA ARG A 33 12.17 13.57 1.85
C ARG A 33 13.39 13.53 0.94
N HIS A 34 13.31 14.25 -0.16
CA HIS A 34 14.41 14.41 -1.08
C HIS A 34 14.63 15.90 -1.29
N GLU A 35 15.82 16.40 -0.89
CA GLU A 35 16.14 17.82 -0.91
C GLU A 35 15.09 18.71 -0.20
N GLY A 36 14.54 18.18 0.91
CA GLY A 36 13.54 18.89 1.70
C GLY A 36 12.11 18.78 1.19
N ALA A 37 11.90 18.23 0.00
CA ALA A 37 10.57 18.04 -0.57
C ALA A 37 10.07 16.61 -0.38
N PRO A 38 8.77 16.39 -0.10
CA PRO A 38 8.25 15.05 0.04
C PRO A 38 8.12 14.34 -1.31
N LEU A 39 8.50 13.06 -1.32
CA LEU A 39 8.30 12.16 -2.46
C LEU A 39 7.47 10.97 -1.99
N PHE A 40 6.39 10.70 -2.71
CA PHE A 40 5.41 9.67 -2.34
C PHE A 40 5.66 8.41 -3.16
N GLN A 41 5.87 7.30 -2.45
CA GLN A 41 6.03 5.98 -3.05
C GLN A 41 4.65 5.38 -3.33
N GLU A 42 4.59 4.23 -3.98
CA GLU A 42 3.32 3.56 -4.27
C GLU A 42 2.48 3.30 -3.01
N VAL A 43 3.13 2.91 -1.92
CA VAL A 43 2.43 2.66 -0.66
C VAL A 43 1.83 3.94 -0.10
N ASP A 44 2.53 5.06 -0.23
CA ASP A 44 2.04 6.36 0.22
C ASP A 44 0.84 6.82 -0.62
N VAL A 45 0.91 6.62 -1.93
CA VAL A 45 -0.20 6.96 -2.83
C VAL A 45 -1.43 6.13 -2.49
N ALA A 46 -1.25 4.83 -2.23
CA ALA A 46 -2.35 3.95 -1.82
C ALA A 46 -2.99 4.42 -0.51
N ARG A 47 -2.16 4.83 0.47
CA ARG A 47 -2.66 5.37 1.74
C ARG A 47 -3.44 6.66 1.55
N VAL A 48 -2.94 7.56 0.71
CA VAL A 48 -3.61 8.84 0.41
C VAL A 48 -4.97 8.59 -0.24
N ARG A 49 -5.04 7.67 -1.20
CA ARG A 49 -6.31 7.34 -1.86
C ARG A 49 -7.30 6.74 -0.87
N LEU A 50 -6.85 5.86 0.02
CA LEU A 50 -7.70 5.27 1.04
C LEU A 50 -8.21 6.34 2.01
N LEU A 51 -7.33 7.21 2.49
CA LEU A 51 -7.72 8.29 3.42
C LEU A 51 -8.72 9.24 2.77
N ARG A 52 -8.51 9.58 1.50
CA ARG A 52 -9.46 10.38 0.75
C ARG A 52 -10.83 9.71 0.70
N ASP A 53 -10.88 8.42 0.38
CA ASP A 53 -12.13 7.68 0.29
C ASP A 53 -12.82 7.60 1.64
N LEU A 54 -12.08 7.34 2.72
CA LEU A 54 -12.64 7.26 4.06
C LEU A 54 -13.26 8.58 4.50
N GLU A 55 -12.60 9.70 4.24
CA GLU A 55 -13.11 11.01 4.63
C GLU A 55 -14.24 11.50 3.71
N TYR A 56 -14.13 11.23 2.42
CA TYR A 56 -15.07 11.74 1.43
C TYR A 56 -16.35 10.91 1.34
N GLU A 57 -16.22 9.58 1.38
CA GLU A 57 -17.37 8.69 1.15
C GLU A 57 -17.96 8.08 2.43
N PHE A 58 -17.15 7.88 3.47
CA PHE A 58 -17.55 7.09 4.63
C PHE A 58 -17.58 7.86 5.95
N GLU A 59 -17.10 9.09 5.99
CA GLU A 59 -17.06 9.91 7.22
C GLU A 59 -16.48 9.18 8.43
N PHE A 60 -15.34 8.51 8.25
CA PHE A 60 -14.69 7.78 9.33
C PHE A 60 -14.17 8.70 10.43
N ASP A 61 -14.31 8.26 11.69
CA ASP A 61 -13.72 8.93 12.84
C ASP A 61 -12.20 8.92 12.77
N GLU A 62 -11.56 9.97 13.27
CA GLU A 62 -10.10 10.03 13.34
C GLU A 62 -9.53 8.90 14.19
N ASP A 63 -10.25 8.44 15.21
CA ASP A 63 -9.80 7.32 16.06
C ASP A 63 -9.79 5.98 15.33
N THR A 64 -10.63 5.82 14.30
CA THR A 64 -10.72 4.60 13.52
C THR A 64 -9.65 4.52 12.44
N VAL A 65 -9.19 5.66 11.93
CA VAL A 65 -8.24 5.70 10.80
C VAL A 65 -6.93 4.96 11.10
N PRO A 66 -6.28 5.10 12.27
CA PRO A 66 -5.06 4.35 12.55
C PRO A 66 -5.25 2.83 12.48
N LEU A 67 -6.40 2.32 12.90
CA LEU A 67 -6.70 0.90 12.80
C LEU A 67 -6.79 0.44 11.34
N VAL A 68 -7.47 1.21 10.50
CA VAL A 68 -7.58 0.91 9.07
C VAL A 68 -6.21 0.93 8.40
N LEU A 69 -5.38 1.92 8.74
CA LEU A 69 -4.02 2.02 8.21
C LEU A 69 -3.15 0.83 8.64
N SER A 70 -3.32 0.37 9.89
CA SER A 70 -2.61 -0.81 10.38
C SER A 70 -2.99 -2.06 9.57
N LEU A 71 -4.27 -2.22 9.25
CA LEU A 71 -4.74 -3.33 8.43
C LEU A 71 -4.20 -3.22 7.00
N LEU A 72 -4.15 -2.01 6.45
CA LEU A 72 -3.56 -1.78 5.12
C LEU A 72 -2.08 -2.20 5.10
N ASP A 73 -1.34 -1.84 6.15
CA ASP A 73 0.07 -2.21 6.27
C ASP A 73 0.24 -3.73 6.32
N GLN A 74 -0.63 -4.43 7.06
CA GLN A 74 -0.60 -5.89 7.12
C GLN A 74 -0.86 -6.51 5.74
N VAL A 75 -1.83 -5.98 5.01
CA VAL A 75 -2.10 -6.45 3.64
C VAL A 75 -0.90 -6.21 2.73
N HIS A 76 -0.29 -5.04 2.83
CA HIS A 76 0.89 -4.68 2.03
C HIS A 76 2.06 -5.63 2.33
N ASP A 77 2.32 -5.89 3.61
CA ASP A 77 3.40 -6.79 4.03
C ASP A 77 3.16 -8.22 3.56
N LEU A 78 1.92 -8.71 3.67
CA LEU A 78 1.56 -10.05 3.21
C LEU A 78 1.72 -10.18 1.70
N ARG A 79 1.34 -9.16 0.94
CA ARG A 79 1.54 -9.15 -0.51
C ARG A 79 3.02 -9.17 -0.86
N HIS A 80 3.83 -8.43 -0.11
CA HIS A 80 5.28 -8.44 -0.31
C HIS A 80 5.87 -9.83 -0.06
N GLU A 81 5.46 -10.47 1.04
CA GLU A 81 5.90 -11.84 1.35
C GLU A 81 5.50 -12.82 0.25
N LEU A 82 4.28 -12.70 -0.27
CA LEU A 82 3.83 -13.55 -1.36
C LEU A 82 4.66 -13.34 -2.63
N ARG A 83 4.98 -12.10 -2.96
CA ARG A 83 5.84 -11.83 -4.12
C ARG A 83 7.24 -12.40 -3.95
N CYS A 84 7.80 -12.31 -2.75
CA CYS A 84 9.11 -12.89 -2.46
C CYS A 84 9.07 -14.40 -2.57
N LEU A 85 8.02 -15.04 -2.03
CA LEU A 85 7.86 -16.48 -2.11
C LEU A 85 7.68 -16.94 -3.56
N ALA A 86 6.85 -16.23 -4.34
CA ALA A 86 6.65 -16.52 -5.75
C ALA A 86 7.96 -16.42 -6.53
N ALA A 87 8.76 -15.39 -6.26
CA ALA A 87 10.06 -15.23 -6.90
C ALA A 87 11.00 -16.38 -6.54
N ALA A 88 11.00 -16.83 -5.29
CA ALA A 88 11.80 -17.96 -4.85
C ALA A 88 11.39 -19.26 -5.55
N VAL A 89 10.10 -19.45 -5.77
CA VAL A 89 9.59 -20.61 -6.52
C VAL A 89 10.05 -20.54 -7.98
N GLU A 90 10.00 -19.35 -8.58
CA GLU A 90 10.43 -19.16 -9.97
C GLU A 90 11.92 -19.49 -10.19
N GLU A 91 12.73 -19.38 -9.16
CA GLU A 91 14.16 -19.76 -9.24
C GLU A 91 14.39 -21.27 -9.23
N GLN A 92 13.38 -22.07 -8.94
CA GLN A 92 13.50 -23.52 -8.88
C GLN A 92 13.42 -24.15 -10.27
N SER A 93 13.89 -25.40 -10.37
CA SER A 93 13.77 -26.16 -11.61
C SER A 93 12.32 -26.41 -12.01
N PRO A 94 12.03 -26.61 -13.31
CA PRO A 94 10.64 -26.87 -13.75
C PRO A 94 9.96 -28.03 -13.02
N GLY A 95 10.68 -29.09 -12.73
CA GLY A 95 10.12 -30.24 -12.00
C GLY A 95 9.75 -29.89 -10.56
N VAL A 96 10.57 -29.08 -9.89
CA VAL A 96 10.29 -28.63 -8.52
C VAL A 96 9.10 -27.67 -8.53
N ARG A 97 9.05 -26.73 -9.47
CA ARG A 97 7.93 -25.81 -9.60
C ARG A 97 6.61 -26.53 -9.81
N GLU A 98 6.59 -27.56 -10.66
CA GLU A 98 5.41 -28.35 -10.91
C GLU A 98 4.93 -29.06 -9.65
N ARG A 99 5.84 -29.64 -8.87
CA ARG A 99 5.49 -30.28 -7.61
C ARG A 99 4.89 -29.29 -6.60
N ILE A 100 5.47 -28.09 -6.54
CA ILE A 100 4.95 -27.04 -5.65
C ILE A 100 3.56 -26.61 -6.11
N ALA A 101 3.34 -26.40 -7.42
CA ALA A 101 2.04 -26.02 -7.96
C ALA A 101 0.97 -27.07 -7.68
N ASN A 102 1.31 -28.35 -7.82
CA ASN A 102 0.39 -29.44 -7.53
C ASN A 102 0.05 -29.51 -6.05
N ALA A 103 1.03 -29.35 -5.18
CA ALA A 103 0.81 -29.31 -3.73
C ALA A 103 -0.05 -28.11 -3.34
N TYR A 104 0.18 -26.95 -3.93
CA TYR A 104 -0.62 -25.75 -3.67
C TYR A 104 -2.08 -26.00 -4.02
N ARG A 105 -2.36 -26.52 -5.20
CA ARG A 105 -3.75 -26.81 -5.62
C ARG A 105 -4.45 -27.78 -4.68
N ARG A 106 -3.74 -28.82 -4.25
CA ARG A 106 -4.29 -29.82 -3.33
C ARG A 106 -4.66 -29.18 -1.98
N ILE A 107 -3.77 -28.32 -1.46
CA ILE A 107 -3.99 -27.63 -0.18
C ILE A 107 -5.13 -26.62 -0.31
N ALA A 108 -5.14 -25.86 -1.40
CA ALA A 108 -6.15 -24.82 -1.62
C ALA A 108 -7.57 -25.39 -1.81
N GLU A 109 -7.67 -26.62 -2.31
CA GLU A 109 -8.96 -27.29 -2.55
C GLU A 109 -9.47 -28.09 -1.35
N SER A 110 -8.67 -28.20 -0.30
CA SER A 110 -9.07 -28.99 0.87
C SER A 110 -9.98 -28.21 1.84
#